data_db2761652a00c0436e3803662d5705d0
#
_entry.id   db2761652a00c0436e3803662d5705d0
#
_cell.length_a   1.000
_cell.length_b   1.000
_cell.length_c   1.000
_cell.angle_alpha   90.00
_cell.angle_beta   90.00
_cell.angle_gamma   90.00
#
_symmetry.space_group_name_H-M   'P 1'
#
loop_
_entity.id
_entity.type
_entity.pdbx_description
1 polymer ?
#
loop_
_entity_poly.entity_id
_entity_poly.type
_entity_poly.pdbx_seq_one_letter_code
_entity_poly.pdbx_strand_id
1 'polypeptide(L)'
;METVEEFLAHAIQLEREAADRFAHLADAMEAGGNKEVGKLFRQLAHYSRLHLADARNRSGFRDIPELSPEEFEWPDAESPEAAAIWAADPLVGPDEALATALAAESAGLDYYADVLAKATDPEIIAFAKAFVEEESGHVAELNRWIAARAAGMRMPIDS
;
A
#
# COMPACT_ATOMS: atom_id res chain seq x y z
N MET A 1 -2.47 -10.20 -17.22
CA MET A 1 -3.19 -11.04 -16.24
C MET A 1 -4.49 -11.54 -16.85
N GLU A 2 -4.60 -12.82 -16.99
CA GLU A 2 -5.76 -13.44 -17.65
C GLU A 2 -6.72 -14.08 -16.66
N THR A 3 -6.27 -14.41 -15.43
CA THR A 3 -7.10 -15.10 -14.45
C THR A 3 -7.24 -14.31 -13.15
N VAL A 4 -8.34 -14.57 -12.41
CA VAL A 4 -8.56 -13.98 -11.10
C VAL A 4 -7.46 -14.41 -10.12
N GLU A 5 -6.98 -15.65 -10.23
CA GLU A 5 -5.91 -16.18 -9.38
C GLU A 5 -4.60 -15.40 -9.58
N GLU A 6 -4.26 -15.07 -10.82
CA GLU A 6 -3.08 -14.24 -11.12
C GLU A 6 -3.26 -12.82 -10.58
N PHE A 7 -4.43 -12.23 -10.72
CA PHE A 7 -4.71 -10.92 -10.15
C PHE A 7 -4.57 -10.94 -8.62
N LEU A 8 -5.12 -11.94 -7.96
CA LEU A 8 -5.02 -12.08 -6.51
C LEU A 8 -3.56 -12.29 -6.08
N ALA A 9 -2.75 -13.00 -6.86
CA ALA A 9 -1.31 -13.13 -6.60
C ALA A 9 -0.63 -11.76 -6.62
N HIS A 10 -0.99 -10.90 -7.56
CA HIS A 10 -0.46 -9.53 -7.62
C HIS A 10 -0.91 -8.70 -6.41
N ALA A 11 -2.20 -8.76 -6.06
CA ALA A 11 -2.73 -8.03 -4.91
C ALA A 11 -2.04 -8.44 -3.60
N ILE A 12 -1.88 -9.75 -3.38
CA ILE A 12 -1.19 -10.28 -2.21
C ILE A 12 0.26 -9.80 -2.17
N GLN A 13 0.97 -9.85 -3.29
CA GLN A 13 2.37 -9.42 -3.36
C GLN A 13 2.51 -7.91 -3.13
N LEU A 14 1.62 -7.12 -3.70
CA LEU A 14 1.62 -5.67 -3.52
C LEU A 14 1.50 -5.30 -2.03
N GLU A 15 0.52 -5.90 -1.34
CA GLU A 15 0.30 -5.62 0.08
C GLU A 15 1.43 -6.16 0.96
N ARG A 16 2.01 -7.31 0.60
CA ARG A 16 3.17 -7.88 1.31
C ARG A 16 4.37 -6.95 1.24
N GLU A 17 4.70 -6.48 0.04
CA GLU A 17 5.83 -5.57 -0.17
C GLU A 17 5.62 -4.24 0.54
N ALA A 18 4.40 -3.69 0.50
CA ALA A 18 4.07 -2.46 1.21
C ALA A 18 4.26 -2.63 2.73
N ALA A 19 3.74 -3.72 3.30
CA ALA A 19 3.89 -4.00 4.73
C ALA A 19 5.37 -4.11 5.14
N ASP A 20 6.16 -4.83 4.36
CA ASP A 20 7.59 -5.03 4.65
C ASP A 20 8.37 -3.71 4.55
N ARG A 21 8.09 -2.89 3.53
CA ARG A 21 8.77 -1.61 3.34
C ARG A 21 8.42 -0.61 4.43
N PHE A 22 7.14 -0.49 4.79
CA PHE A 22 6.74 0.40 5.89
C PHE A 22 7.34 -0.06 7.22
N ALA A 23 7.39 -1.36 7.48
CA ALA A 23 8.02 -1.90 8.69
C ALA A 23 9.52 -1.58 8.74
N HIS A 24 10.23 -1.75 7.63
CA HIS A 24 11.65 -1.40 7.52
C HIS A 24 11.89 0.09 7.75
N LEU A 25 11.06 0.95 7.16
CA LEU A 25 11.16 2.40 7.35
C LEU A 25 10.89 2.79 8.80
N ALA A 26 9.90 2.14 9.43
CA ALA A 26 9.60 2.38 10.85
C ALA A 26 10.80 2.02 11.74
N ASP A 27 11.42 0.86 11.51
CA ASP A 27 12.60 0.43 12.26
C ASP A 27 13.78 1.40 12.08
N ALA A 28 14.02 1.83 10.84
CA ALA A 28 15.10 2.78 10.56
C ALA A 28 14.88 4.14 11.23
N MET A 29 13.65 4.65 11.23
CA MET A 29 13.33 5.93 11.88
C MET A 29 13.45 5.83 13.38
N GLU A 30 12.97 4.75 13.99
CA GLU A 30 13.10 4.53 15.43
C GLU A 30 14.57 4.42 15.85
N ALA A 31 15.37 3.66 15.11
CA ALA A 31 16.81 3.51 15.38
C ALA A 31 17.55 4.85 15.25
N GLY A 32 17.13 5.72 14.35
CA GLY A 32 17.68 7.06 14.18
C GLY A 32 17.14 8.11 15.14
N GLY A 33 16.23 7.74 16.04
CA GLY A 33 15.64 8.65 17.00
C GLY A 33 14.44 9.44 16.49
N ASN A 34 14.02 9.21 15.25
CA ASN A 34 12.85 9.89 14.67
C ASN A 34 11.57 9.11 15.00
N LYS A 35 11.12 9.24 16.25
CA LYS A 35 10.00 8.46 16.78
C LYS A 35 8.66 8.82 16.16
N GLU A 36 8.44 10.08 15.83
CA GLU A 36 7.19 10.55 15.24
C GLU A 36 6.95 9.89 13.88
N VAL A 37 7.94 9.93 13.00
CA VAL A 37 7.86 9.32 11.66
C VAL A 37 7.86 7.80 11.77
N GLY A 38 8.64 7.24 12.69
CA GLY A 38 8.64 5.81 12.98
C GLY A 38 7.24 5.31 13.35
N LYS A 39 6.53 6.04 14.19
CA LYS A 39 5.15 5.72 14.60
C LYS A 39 4.20 5.75 13.40
N LEU A 40 4.34 6.75 12.53
CA LEU A 40 3.55 6.85 11.29
C LEU A 40 3.76 5.62 10.40
N PHE A 41 5.01 5.30 10.10
CA PHE A 41 5.31 4.13 9.26
C PHE A 41 4.88 2.81 9.91
N ARG A 42 4.96 2.70 11.24
CA ARG A 42 4.47 1.53 11.96
C ARG A 42 2.97 1.35 11.78
N GLN A 43 2.22 2.43 11.84
CA GLN A 43 0.77 2.41 11.62
C GLN A 43 0.43 2.02 10.18
N LEU A 44 1.17 2.53 9.21
CA LEU A 44 0.99 2.18 7.80
C LEU A 44 1.33 0.71 7.54
N ALA A 45 2.39 0.19 8.16
CA ALA A 45 2.73 -1.23 8.09
C ALA A 45 1.59 -2.10 8.63
N HIS A 46 0.99 -1.68 9.75
CA HIS A 46 -0.14 -2.38 10.33
C HIS A 46 -1.34 -2.42 9.35
N TYR A 47 -1.68 -1.29 8.75
CA TYR A 47 -2.76 -1.24 7.76
C TYR A 47 -2.47 -2.13 6.55
N SER A 48 -1.24 -2.13 6.05
CA SER A 48 -0.85 -3.01 4.94
C SER A 48 -0.98 -4.48 5.31
N ARG A 49 -0.67 -4.86 6.55
CA ARG A 49 -0.87 -6.24 7.04
C ARG A 49 -2.35 -6.61 7.10
N LEU A 50 -3.22 -5.70 7.50
CA LEU A 50 -4.66 -5.93 7.50
C LEU A 50 -5.18 -6.15 6.09
N HIS A 51 -4.67 -5.39 5.12
CA HIS A 51 -5.03 -5.57 3.71
C HIS A 51 -4.51 -6.87 3.14
N LEU A 52 -3.30 -7.25 3.51
CA LEU A 52 -2.74 -8.55 3.11
C LEU A 52 -3.64 -9.69 3.60
N ALA A 53 -4.06 -9.61 4.85
CA ALA A 53 -4.98 -10.60 5.43
C ALA A 53 -6.32 -10.61 4.69
N ASP A 54 -6.87 -9.44 4.36
CA ASP A 54 -8.12 -9.32 3.61
C ASP A 54 -7.99 -9.90 2.20
N ALA A 55 -6.90 -9.59 1.49
CA ALA A 55 -6.64 -10.14 0.17
C ALA A 55 -6.56 -11.67 0.20
N ARG A 56 -5.89 -12.22 1.20
CA ARG A 56 -5.81 -13.67 1.40
C ARG A 56 -7.18 -14.28 1.72
N ASN A 57 -7.97 -13.64 2.55
CA ASN A 57 -9.33 -14.09 2.89
C ASN A 57 -10.23 -14.07 1.66
N ARG A 58 -10.15 -13.04 0.83
CA ARG A 58 -10.90 -12.93 -0.43
C ARG A 58 -10.49 -14.00 -1.44
N SER A 59 -9.25 -14.49 -1.36
CA SER A 59 -8.78 -15.58 -2.20
C SER A 59 -9.50 -16.90 -1.89
N GLY A 60 -9.99 -17.09 -0.65
CA GLY A 60 -10.75 -18.25 -0.26
C GLY A 60 -9.96 -19.54 -0.42
N PHE A 61 -10.56 -20.51 -1.11
CA PHE A 61 -9.92 -21.80 -1.40
C PHE A 61 -9.26 -21.86 -2.78
N ARG A 62 -9.09 -20.70 -3.44
CA ARG A 62 -8.44 -20.67 -4.75
C ARG A 62 -6.97 -21.03 -4.63
N ASP A 63 -6.48 -21.70 -5.65
CA ASP A 63 -5.08 -22.05 -5.76
C ASP A 63 -4.33 -20.86 -6.36
N ILE A 64 -3.73 -20.05 -5.50
CA ILE A 64 -3.03 -18.83 -5.91
C ILE A 64 -1.63 -19.20 -6.35
N PRO A 65 -1.22 -18.87 -7.60
CA PRO A 65 0.10 -19.22 -8.10
C PRO A 65 1.21 -18.46 -7.36
N GLU A 66 2.32 -19.14 -7.13
CA GLU A 66 3.55 -18.50 -6.67
C GLU A 66 4.31 -18.01 -7.90
N LEU A 67 4.29 -16.70 -8.11
CA LEU A 67 4.97 -16.09 -9.25
C LEU A 67 6.40 -15.73 -8.89
N SER A 68 7.33 -16.00 -9.83
CA SER A 68 8.70 -15.48 -9.71
C SER A 68 8.67 -13.96 -9.96
N PRO A 69 9.71 -13.21 -9.53
CA PRO A 69 9.73 -11.75 -9.72
C PRO A 69 9.50 -11.30 -11.16
N GLU A 70 9.95 -12.08 -12.15
CA GLU A 70 9.82 -11.76 -13.57
C GLU A 70 8.40 -12.00 -14.10
N GLU A 71 7.61 -12.81 -13.41
CA GLU A 71 6.24 -13.14 -13.83
C GLU A 71 5.21 -12.09 -13.43
N PHE A 72 5.57 -11.17 -12.53
CA PHE A 72 4.67 -10.09 -12.15
C PHE A 72 4.59 -9.02 -13.24
N GLU A 73 3.38 -8.61 -13.54
CA GLU A 73 3.09 -7.60 -14.57
C GLU A 73 2.90 -6.23 -13.89
N TRP A 74 4.00 -5.64 -13.42
CA TRP A 74 4.00 -4.32 -12.81
C TRP A 74 4.31 -3.24 -13.86
N PRO A 75 3.81 -1.99 -13.66
CA PRO A 75 4.22 -0.87 -14.52
C PRO A 75 5.72 -0.60 -14.48
N ASP A 76 6.35 -0.86 -13.33
CA ASP A 76 7.78 -0.73 -13.10
C ASP A 76 8.38 -2.08 -12.68
N ALA A 77 9.68 -2.10 -12.33
CA ALA A 77 10.38 -3.32 -11.95
C ALA A 77 9.88 -3.92 -10.62
N GLU A 78 9.24 -3.12 -9.78
CA GLU A 78 8.70 -3.52 -8.48
C GLU A 78 7.21 -3.19 -8.42
N SER A 79 6.51 -3.69 -7.38
CA SER A 79 5.13 -3.34 -7.16
C SER A 79 5.00 -1.81 -6.96
N PRO A 80 3.85 -1.22 -7.35
CA PRO A 80 3.69 0.24 -7.31
C PRO A 80 3.97 0.87 -5.95
N GLU A 81 3.50 0.27 -4.88
CA GLU A 81 3.71 0.82 -3.53
C GLU A 81 5.16 0.69 -3.08
N ALA A 82 5.81 -0.44 -3.35
CA ALA A 82 7.21 -0.64 -3.01
C ALA A 82 8.12 0.36 -3.73
N ALA A 83 7.87 0.60 -5.02
CA ALA A 83 8.65 1.55 -5.81
C ALA A 83 8.55 2.97 -5.23
N ALA A 84 7.36 3.41 -4.82
CA ALA A 84 7.16 4.73 -4.23
C ALA A 84 7.87 4.87 -2.88
N ILE A 85 7.80 3.84 -2.03
CA ILE A 85 8.42 3.84 -0.70
C ILE A 85 9.95 3.91 -0.79
N TRP A 86 10.55 3.27 -1.79
CA TRP A 86 12.00 3.33 -2.01
C TRP A 86 12.55 4.74 -2.19
N ALA A 87 11.73 5.69 -2.61
CA ALA A 87 12.14 7.06 -2.78
C ALA A 87 12.23 7.84 -1.44
N ALA A 88 11.86 7.23 -0.32
CA ALA A 88 11.90 7.89 0.98
C ALA A 88 13.34 8.03 1.50
N ASP A 89 13.69 9.25 1.92
CA ASP A 89 14.95 9.51 2.62
C ASP A 89 14.79 9.07 4.10
N PRO A 90 15.69 8.26 4.67
CA PRO A 90 15.61 7.86 6.08
C PRO A 90 15.62 9.01 7.09
N LEU A 91 16.05 10.20 6.68
CA LEU A 91 16.11 11.38 7.54
C LEU A 91 14.94 12.35 7.31
N VAL A 92 13.87 11.92 6.65
CA VAL A 92 12.72 12.77 6.35
C VAL A 92 12.01 13.27 7.61
N GLY A 93 11.43 14.47 7.50
CA GLY A 93 10.48 14.97 8.50
C GLY A 93 9.07 14.37 8.30
N PRO A 94 8.15 14.65 9.24
CA PRO A 94 6.79 14.10 9.16
C PRO A 94 6.03 14.47 7.88
N ASP A 95 6.20 15.70 7.39
CA ASP A 95 5.48 16.15 6.18
C ASP A 95 5.94 15.39 4.94
N GLU A 96 7.25 15.17 4.80
CA GLU A 96 7.82 14.38 3.70
C GLU A 96 7.44 12.91 3.81
N ALA A 97 7.41 12.38 5.04
CA ALA A 97 6.98 11.01 5.30
C ALA A 97 5.52 10.80 4.88
N LEU A 98 4.64 11.74 5.20
CA LEU A 98 3.24 11.70 4.79
C LEU A 98 3.10 11.79 3.26
N ALA A 99 3.89 12.64 2.61
CA ALA A 99 3.91 12.75 1.15
C ALA A 99 4.36 11.44 0.50
N THR A 100 5.38 10.80 1.06
CA THR A 100 5.86 9.50 0.58
C THR A 100 4.80 8.41 0.74
N ALA A 101 4.13 8.37 1.89
CA ALA A 101 3.06 7.44 2.15
C ALA A 101 1.89 7.66 1.18
N LEU A 102 1.51 8.92 0.95
CA LEU A 102 0.45 9.26 -0.01
C LEU A 102 0.82 8.82 -1.43
N ALA A 103 2.08 9.02 -1.84
CA ALA A 103 2.55 8.57 -3.15
C ALA A 103 2.45 7.05 -3.28
N ALA A 104 2.82 6.30 -2.25
CA ALA A 104 2.73 4.85 -2.24
C ALA A 104 1.28 4.36 -2.34
N GLU A 105 0.39 4.90 -1.50
CA GLU A 105 -1.02 4.52 -1.52
C GLU A 105 -1.71 4.92 -2.83
N SER A 106 -1.36 6.09 -3.37
CA SER A 106 -1.88 6.54 -4.66
C SER A 106 -1.43 5.66 -5.82
N ALA A 107 -0.17 5.18 -5.78
CA ALA A 107 0.34 4.24 -6.79
C ALA A 107 -0.41 2.90 -6.74
N GLY A 108 -0.71 2.40 -5.54
CA GLY A 108 -1.53 1.20 -5.36
C GLY A 108 -2.95 1.40 -5.87
N LEU A 109 -3.56 2.54 -5.56
CA LEU A 109 -4.89 2.89 -6.07
C LEU A 109 -4.91 2.93 -7.59
N ASP A 110 -3.92 3.59 -8.20
CA ASP A 110 -3.81 3.70 -9.66
C ASP A 110 -3.67 2.32 -10.31
N TYR A 111 -2.90 1.43 -9.70
CA TYR A 111 -2.74 0.06 -10.17
C TYR A 111 -4.08 -0.68 -10.19
N TYR A 112 -4.82 -0.67 -9.09
CA TYR A 112 -6.12 -1.34 -9.01
C TYR A 112 -7.16 -0.69 -9.93
N ALA A 113 -7.15 0.63 -10.04
CA ALA A 113 -8.04 1.36 -10.94
C ALA A 113 -7.77 1.01 -12.41
N ASP A 114 -6.50 0.86 -12.78
CA ASP A 114 -6.12 0.44 -14.13
C ASP A 114 -6.59 -0.98 -14.43
N VAL A 115 -6.41 -1.91 -13.48
CA VAL A 115 -6.94 -3.27 -13.62
C VAL A 115 -8.45 -3.23 -13.79
N LEU A 116 -9.16 -2.46 -12.96
CA LEU A 116 -10.62 -2.33 -13.05
C LEU A 116 -11.06 -1.82 -14.42
N ALA A 117 -10.35 -0.82 -14.97
CA ALA A 117 -10.69 -0.23 -16.26
C ALA A 117 -10.48 -1.19 -17.44
N LYS A 118 -9.51 -2.11 -17.32
CA LYS A 118 -9.12 -3.02 -18.41
C LYS A 118 -9.71 -4.42 -18.31
N ALA A 119 -10.15 -4.81 -17.11
CA ALA A 119 -10.65 -6.17 -16.87
C ALA A 119 -11.97 -6.44 -17.58
N THR A 120 -12.12 -7.68 -18.07
CA THR A 120 -13.36 -8.17 -18.66
C THR A 120 -13.97 -9.30 -17.86
N ASP A 121 -13.17 -10.00 -17.04
CA ASP A 121 -13.63 -11.08 -16.16
C ASP A 121 -14.43 -10.48 -15.00
N PRO A 122 -15.70 -10.91 -14.80
CA PRO A 122 -16.54 -10.38 -13.72
C PRO A 122 -15.95 -10.54 -12.31
N GLU A 123 -15.21 -11.62 -12.05
CA GLU A 123 -14.57 -11.84 -10.75
C GLU A 123 -13.43 -10.86 -10.52
N ILE A 124 -12.60 -10.63 -11.53
CA ILE A 124 -11.51 -9.64 -11.45
C ILE A 124 -12.10 -8.24 -11.21
N ILE A 125 -13.15 -7.90 -11.95
CA ILE A 125 -13.85 -6.62 -11.79
C ILE A 125 -14.33 -6.43 -10.36
N ALA A 126 -14.96 -7.45 -9.78
CA ALA A 126 -15.48 -7.37 -8.42
C ALA A 126 -14.36 -7.18 -7.39
N PHE A 127 -13.27 -7.94 -7.49
CA PHE A 127 -12.13 -7.79 -6.59
C PHE A 127 -11.42 -6.46 -6.76
N ALA A 128 -11.16 -6.06 -8.01
CA ALA A 128 -10.49 -4.78 -8.28
C ALA A 128 -11.31 -3.61 -7.76
N LYS A 129 -12.62 -3.65 -7.90
CA LYS A 129 -13.52 -2.62 -7.36
C LYS A 129 -13.42 -2.53 -5.84
N ALA A 130 -13.39 -3.66 -5.14
CA ALA A 130 -13.25 -3.70 -3.69
C ALA A 130 -11.89 -3.11 -3.25
N PHE A 131 -10.81 -3.45 -3.94
CA PHE A 131 -9.48 -2.92 -3.63
C PHE A 131 -9.37 -1.43 -3.94
N VAL A 132 -9.99 -0.94 -5.02
CA VAL A 132 -10.07 0.50 -5.30
C VAL A 132 -10.76 1.24 -4.15
N GLU A 133 -11.86 0.72 -3.64
CA GLU A 133 -12.58 1.33 -2.52
C GLU A 133 -11.72 1.38 -1.26
N GLU A 134 -11.00 0.31 -0.94
CA GLU A 134 -10.10 0.24 0.22
C GLU A 134 -8.95 1.25 0.09
N GLU A 135 -8.26 1.26 -1.04
CA GLU A 135 -7.15 2.18 -1.27
C GLU A 135 -7.60 3.65 -1.32
N SER A 136 -8.79 3.92 -1.87
CA SER A 136 -9.37 5.27 -1.85
C SER A 136 -9.61 5.75 -0.43
N GLY A 137 -10.03 4.86 0.46
CA GLY A 137 -10.18 5.16 1.89
C GLY A 137 -8.86 5.54 2.55
N HIS A 138 -7.77 4.87 2.19
CA HIS A 138 -6.43 5.17 2.70
C HIS A 138 -5.90 6.49 2.20
N VAL A 139 -6.05 6.76 0.92
CA VAL A 139 -5.66 8.05 0.35
C VAL A 139 -6.41 9.17 1.05
N ALA A 140 -7.71 9.00 1.29
CA ALA A 140 -8.51 9.98 2.01
C ALA A 140 -8.02 10.18 3.46
N GLU A 141 -7.66 9.10 4.15
CA GLU A 141 -7.12 9.14 5.51
C GLU A 141 -5.81 9.91 5.57
N LEU A 142 -4.88 9.61 4.66
CA LEU A 142 -3.61 10.32 4.58
C LEU A 142 -3.80 11.80 4.26
N ASN A 143 -4.73 12.14 3.39
CA ASN A 143 -5.05 13.54 3.10
C ASN A 143 -5.59 14.25 4.33
N ARG A 144 -6.38 13.59 5.16
CA ARG A 144 -6.85 14.16 6.43
C ARG A 144 -5.68 14.43 7.39
N TRP A 145 -4.70 13.51 7.48
CA TRP A 145 -3.53 13.70 8.32
C TRP A 145 -2.66 14.85 7.84
N ILE A 146 -2.46 14.95 6.52
CA ILE A 146 -1.70 16.07 5.91
C ILE A 146 -2.40 17.40 6.22
N ALA A 147 -3.73 17.46 6.05
CA ALA A 147 -4.51 18.66 6.35
C ALA A 147 -4.44 19.02 7.85
N ALA A 148 -4.50 18.04 8.74
CA ALA A 148 -4.39 18.25 10.17
C ALA A 148 -3.03 18.86 10.53
N ARG A 149 -1.94 18.36 9.98
CA ARG A 149 -0.63 18.94 10.21
C ARG A 149 -0.52 20.37 9.68
N ALA A 150 -1.03 20.62 8.49
CA ALA A 150 -1.02 21.96 7.90
C ALA A 150 -1.80 22.97 8.75
N ALA A 151 -2.85 22.52 9.44
CA ALA A 151 -3.66 23.35 10.35
C ALA A 151 -3.09 23.40 11.77
N GLY A 152 -1.97 22.77 12.04
CA GLY A 152 -1.37 22.68 13.39
C GLY A 152 -2.14 21.77 14.34
N MET A 153 -2.98 20.88 13.82
CA MET A 153 -3.75 19.93 14.62
C MET A 153 -2.99 18.62 14.80
N ARG A 154 -3.37 17.84 15.81
CA ARG A 154 -2.79 16.52 16.04
C ARG A 154 -3.31 15.52 15.00
N MET A 155 -2.41 14.64 14.54
CA MET A 155 -2.81 13.48 13.74
C MET A 155 -3.45 12.42 14.64
N PRO A 156 -4.38 11.58 14.12
CA PRO A 156 -4.99 10.50 14.92
C PRO A 156 -3.98 9.55 15.56
N ILE A 157 -2.82 9.35 14.95
CA ILE A 157 -1.77 8.49 15.49
C ILE A 157 -1.05 9.08 16.72
N ASP A 158 -1.25 10.35 17.00
CA ASP A 158 -0.63 11.05 18.13
C ASP A 158 -1.42 10.91 19.43
N SER A 159 -2.60 10.32 19.35
CA SER A 159 -3.49 10.13 20.49
C SER A 159 -3.14 8.87 21.28
#